data_4a886b0f8c8c8a3224fba5d93e4b6918
#
_entry.id   4a886b0f8c8c8a3224fba5d93e4b6918
#
_cell.length_a   1.000
_cell.length_b   1.000
_cell.length_c   1.000
_cell.angle_alpha   90.00
_cell.angle_beta   90.00
_cell.angle_gamma   90.00
#
_symmetry.space_group_name_H-M   'P 1'
#
loop_
_entity.id
_entity.type
_entity.pdbx_description
1 polymer ?
#
loop_
_entity_poly.entity_id
_entity_poly.type
_entity_poly.pdbx_seq_one_letter_code
_entity_poly.pdbx_strand_id
1 'polypeptide(L)'
;MHLPSFVRETADVLREVAFARSLRTAALFLLPYAGVLVGLDVAAHYGELTDAHLPVQFFLASDGGFGEWLEYALTFAVAAMLFAMWRWERASVYLANAALFLWLTLDNSIEIHERFGHAFEAWFAGWPLAVAPNDIGEASLFLAIGGFWLGALWLSLRGARLRPAIESLILAGCVAGAAFFGVVVDMMVVWGEHTQAMIEVETFIEDGGEFAMICVAFLVAVALFDSARQRRAQIENFSPISSSDSVHNRSALSGSSA
;
A
#
# COMPACT_ATOMS: atom_id res chain seq x y z
N MET A 1 -22.62 -0.83 15.55
CA MET A 1 -21.94 -1.97 14.89
C MET A 1 -21.86 -3.09 15.92
N HIS A 2 -22.45 -4.26 15.65
CA HIS A 2 -22.41 -5.38 16.59
C HIS A 2 -21.06 -6.07 16.51
N LEU A 3 -20.31 -6.17 17.61
CA LEU A 3 -18.97 -6.77 17.68
C LEU A 3 -18.90 -8.18 17.03
N PRO A 4 -19.91 -9.09 17.23
CA PRO A 4 -19.90 -10.39 16.58
C PRO A 4 -19.94 -10.36 15.04
N SER A 5 -20.65 -9.39 14.44
CA SER A 5 -20.70 -9.26 12.97
C SER A 5 -19.39 -8.75 12.38
N PHE A 6 -18.71 -7.85 13.06
CA PHE A 6 -17.39 -7.35 12.66
C PHE A 6 -16.34 -8.47 12.66
N VAL A 7 -16.25 -9.21 13.77
CA VAL A 7 -15.27 -10.32 13.89
C VAL A 7 -15.51 -11.39 12.81
N ARG A 8 -16.76 -11.75 12.59
CA ARG A 8 -17.11 -12.74 11.56
C ARG A 8 -16.73 -12.26 10.16
N GLU A 9 -17.14 -11.05 9.78
CA GLU A 9 -16.82 -10.49 8.46
C GLU A 9 -15.32 -10.35 8.25
N THR A 10 -14.56 -9.94 9.30
CA THR A 10 -13.10 -9.88 9.25
C THR A 10 -12.49 -11.25 8.99
N ALA A 11 -12.96 -12.29 9.68
CA ALA A 11 -12.48 -13.65 9.48
C ALA A 11 -12.81 -14.16 8.05
N ASP A 12 -13.99 -13.83 7.53
CA ASP A 12 -14.40 -14.20 6.18
C ASP A 12 -13.53 -13.50 5.13
N VAL A 13 -13.28 -12.20 5.27
CA VAL A 13 -12.38 -11.43 4.35
C VAL A 13 -10.96 -11.96 4.41
N LEU A 14 -10.39 -12.17 5.59
CA LEU A 14 -9.04 -12.71 5.74
C LEU A 14 -8.93 -14.11 5.11
N ARG A 15 -9.93 -14.94 5.29
CA ARG A 15 -9.98 -16.27 4.68
C ARG A 15 -10.06 -16.19 3.15
N GLU A 16 -10.91 -15.33 2.60
CA GLU A 16 -11.00 -15.10 1.16
C GLU A 16 -9.66 -14.64 0.59
N VAL A 17 -8.99 -13.67 1.23
CA VAL A 17 -7.66 -13.18 0.83
C VAL A 17 -6.65 -14.33 0.86
N ALA A 18 -6.54 -15.06 1.96
CA ALA A 18 -5.54 -16.12 2.14
C ALA A 18 -5.69 -17.27 1.11
N PHE A 19 -6.93 -17.57 0.69
CA PHE A 19 -7.22 -18.65 -0.26
C PHE A 19 -7.45 -18.19 -1.69
N ALA A 20 -7.33 -16.88 -2.00
CA ALA A 20 -7.50 -16.33 -3.34
C ALA A 20 -6.49 -16.95 -4.33
N ARG A 21 -6.99 -17.37 -5.50
CA ARG A 21 -6.11 -17.86 -6.58
C ARG A 21 -5.23 -16.76 -7.12
N SER A 22 -5.77 -15.56 -7.24
CA SER A 22 -5.07 -14.37 -7.71
C SER A 22 -3.87 -14.03 -6.82
N LEU A 23 -4.02 -14.12 -5.48
CA LEU A 23 -2.92 -13.95 -4.53
C LEU A 23 -1.82 -14.98 -4.79
N ARG A 24 -2.17 -16.28 -4.88
CA ARG A 24 -1.17 -17.33 -5.09
C ARG A 24 -0.43 -17.17 -6.43
N THR A 25 -1.15 -16.78 -7.48
CA THR A 25 -0.55 -16.50 -8.78
C THR A 25 0.39 -15.31 -8.70
N ALA A 26 -0.04 -14.20 -8.10
CA ALA A 26 0.82 -13.03 -7.91
C ALA A 26 2.05 -13.36 -7.05
N ALA A 27 1.87 -14.09 -5.95
CA ALA A 27 2.96 -14.51 -5.08
C ALA A 27 3.99 -15.41 -5.80
N LEU A 28 3.52 -16.31 -6.68
CA LEU A 28 4.42 -17.18 -7.46
C LEU A 28 5.40 -16.39 -8.34
N PHE A 29 5.01 -15.22 -8.84
CA PHE A 29 5.89 -14.37 -9.64
C PHE A 29 6.64 -13.34 -8.78
N LEU A 30 5.96 -12.73 -7.80
CA LEU A 30 6.56 -11.68 -6.98
C LEU A 30 7.62 -12.23 -6.02
N LEU A 31 7.31 -13.29 -5.26
CA LEU A 31 8.21 -13.74 -4.19
C LEU A 31 9.58 -14.24 -4.67
N PRO A 32 9.72 -14.97 -5.80
CA PRO A 32 11.05 -15.30 -6.31
C PRO A 32 11.86 -14.08 -6.69
N TYR A 33 11.22 -13.07 -7.32
CA TYR A 33 11.90 -11.83 -7.69
C TYR A 33 12.28 -11.01 -6.45
N ALA A 34 11.35 -10.82 -5.52
CA ALA A 34 11.63 -10.17 -4.24
C ALA A 34 12.73 -10.90 -3.46
N GLY A 35 12.72 -12.23 -3.45
CA GLY A 35 13.77 -13.03 -2.81
C GLY A 35 15.16 -12.85 -3.43
N VAL A 36 15.23 -12.63 -4.75
CA VAL A 36 16.51 -12.27 -5.40
C VAL A 36 16.98 -10.89 -4.95
N LEU A 37 16.08 -9.90 -4.88
CA LEU A 37 16.44 -8.55 -4.44
C LEU A 37 16.93 -8.54 -2.98
N VAL A 38 16.22 -9.21 -2.08
CA VAL A 38 16.67 -9.39 -0.69
C VAL A 38 18.02 -10.10 -0.62
N GLY A 39 18.26 -11.10 -1.47
CA GLY A 39 19.55 -11.77 -1.55
C GLY A 39 20.70 -10.87 -2.03
N LEU A 40 20.42 -9.96 -2.97
CA LEU A 40 21.38 -8.94 -3.42
C LEU A 40 21.68 -7.93 -2.31
N ASP A 41 20.66 -7.50 -1.59
CA ASP A 41 20.77 -6.58 -0.47
C ASP A 41 21.62 -7.17 0.68
N VAL A 42 21.33 -8.41 1.09
CA VAL A 42 22.19 -9.14 2.05
C VAL A 42 23.64 -9.21 1.58
N ALA A 43 23.88 -9.48 0.28
CA ALA A 43 25.22 -9.52 -0.26
C ALA A 43 25.88 -8.14 -0.22
N ALA A 44 25.14 -7.07 -0.49
CA ALA A 44 25.65 -5.70 -0.45
C ALA A 44 26.06 -5.29 0.97
N HIS A 45 25.19 -5.49 1.97
CA HIS A 45 25.50 -5.23 3.37
C HIS A 45 26.68 -6.07 3.88
N TYR A 46 26.76 -7.35 3.45
CA TYR A 46 27.92 -8.17 3.77
C TYR A 46 29.20 -7.63 3.08
N GLY A 47 29.08 -7.09 1.89
CA GLY A 47 30.17 -6.42 1.18
C GLY A 47 30.74 -5.24 1.97
N GLU A 48 29.91 -4.40 2.56
CA GLU A 48 30.34 -3.27 3.39
C GLU A 48 31.12 -3.73 4.64
N LEU A 49 30.76 -4.90 5.19
CA LEU A 49 31.48 -5.49 6.33
C LEU A 49 32.83 -6.12 5.97
N THR A 50 33.07 -6.40 4.69
CA THR A 50 34.25 -7.11 4.20
C THR A 50 35.11 -6.29 3.24
N ASP A 51 34.88 -4.98 3.12
CA ASP A 51 35.49 -4.06 2.15
C ASP A 51 35.34 -4.51 0.68
N ALA A 52 34.34 -5.35 0.39
CA ALA A 52 34.00 -5.79 -0.95
C ALA A 52 32.84 -4.94 -1.50
N HIS A 53 33.12 -3.70 -1.90
CA HIS A 53 32.10 -2.77 -2.39
C HIS A 53 31.34 -3.33 -3.59
N LEU A 54 30.07 -3.64 -3.37
CA LEU A 54 29.14 -4.06 -4.41
C LEU A 54 28.42 -2.85 -5.03
N PRO A 55 27.80 -3.01 -6.22
CA PRO A 55 27.01 -1.92 -6.82
C PRO A 55 25.91 -1.44 -5.88
N VAL A 56 25.81 -0.12 -5.73
CA VAL A 56 24.80 0.53 -4.87
C VAL A 56 23.37 0.12 -5.20
N GLN A 57 23.09 -0.21 -6.46
CA GLN A 57 21.77 -0.69 -6.92
C GLN A 57 21.34 -2.03 -6.32
N PHE A 58 22.22 -2.71 -5.58
CA PHE A 58 21.89 -3.97 -4.90
C PHE A 58 21.22 -3.74 -3.55
N PHE A 59 21.42 -2.58 -2.93
CA PHE A 59 20.69 -2.18 -1.73
C PHE A 59 19.22 -1.94 -2.06
N LEU A 60 18.32 -2.41 -1.19
CA LEU A 60 16.86 -2.30 -1.39
C LEU A 60 16.39 -0.84 -1.43
N ALA A 61 16.90 -0.01 -0.51
CA ALA A 61 16.53 1.38 -0.37
C ALA A 61 17.45 2.36 -1.13
N SER A 62 18.30 1.87 -2.03
CA SER A 62 19.15 2.75 -2.83
C SER A 62 18.36 3.45 -3.92
N ASP A 63 18.52 4.78 -4.02
CA ASP A 63 17.90 5.62 -5.04
C ASP A 63 18.18 5.10 -6.46
N GLY A 64 17.13 4.83 -7.21
CA GLY A 64 17.20 4.20 -8.53
C GLY A 64 17.68 2.74 -8.50
N GLY A 65 17.70 2.09 -7.33
CA GLY A 65 18.01 0.68 -7.14
C GLY A 65 16.91 -0.25 -7.65
N PHE A 66 17.24 -1.55 -7.74
CA PHE A 66 16.28 -2.55 -8.23
C PHE A 66 15.11 -2.75 -7.27
N GLY A 67 15.34 -2.63 -5.95
CA GLY A 67 14.32 -2.73 -4.92
C GLY A 67 13.30 -1.61 -5.06
N GLU A 68 13.77 -0.41 -5.11
CA GLU A 68 12.99 0.81 -5.21
C GLU A 68 12.10 0.86 -6.46
N TRP A 69 12.64 0.49 -7.63
CA TRP A 69 11.83 0.37 -8.86
C TRP A 69 10.68 -0.63 -8.72
N LEU A 70 10.89 -1.73 -8.00
CA LEU A 70 9.81 -2.66 -7.72
C LEU A 70 8.78 -2.04 -6.78
N GLU A 71 9.19 -1.34 -5.73
CA GLU A 71 8.29 -0.66 -4.80
C GLU A 71 7.40 0.36 -5.49
N TYR A 72 7.95 1.18 -6.39
CA TYR A 72 7.15 2.10 -7.22
C TYR A 72 6.08 1.38 -8.02
N ALA A 73 6.46 0.28 -8.66
CA ALA A 73 5.52 -0.51 -9.44
C ALA A 73 4.42 -1.13 -8.58
N LEU A 74 4.76 -1.66 -7.40
CA LEU A 74 3.81 -2.29 -6.48
C LEU A 74 2.86 -1.26 -5.86
N THR A 75 3.38 -0.15 -5.34
CA THR A 75 2.57 0.92 -4.73
C THR A 75 1.64 1.57 -5.74
N PHE A 76 2.13 1.84 -6.96
CA PHE A 76 1.29 2.33 -8.05
C PHE A 76 0.19 1.34 -8.45
N ALA A 77 0.52 0.05 -8.55
CA ALA A 77 -0.47 -0.99 -8.86
C ALA A 77 -1.56 -1.10 -7.78
N VAL A 78 -1.19 -1.01 -6.49
CA VAL A 78 -2.14 -0.95 -5.37
C VAL A 78 -3.05 0.28 -5.50
N ALA A 79 -2.49 1.46 -5.75
CA ALA A 79 -3.26 2.68 -5.97
C ALA A 79 -4.28 2.53 -7.11
N ALA A 80 -3.85 1.98 -8.24
CA ALA A 80 -4.71 1.76 -9.41
C ALA A 80 -5.84 0.75 -9.14
N MET A 81 -5.55 -0.36 -8.45
CA MET A 81 -6.56 -1.36 -8.06
C MET A 81 -7.60 -0.77 -7.11
N LEU A 82 -7.16 -0.03 -6.08
CA LEU A 82 -8.06 0.62 -5.13
C LEU A 82 -8.91 1.72 -5.77
N PHE A 83 -8.33 2.49 -6.69
CA PHE A 83 -9.08 3.46 -7.48
C PHE A 83 -10.16 2.79 -8.34
N ALA A 84 -9.86 1.65 -8.97
CA ALA A 84 -10.84 0.88 -9.73
C ALA A 84 -11.95 0.32 -8.82
N MET A 85 -11.61 -0.20 -7.63
CA MET A 85 -12.59 -0.65 -6.63
C MET A 85 -13.50 0.50 -6.19
N TRP A 86 -12.93 1.70 -5.93
CA TRP A 86 -13.74 2.89 -5.66
C TRP A 86 -14.68 3.23 -6.80
N ARG A 87 -14.23 3.16 -8.04
CA ARG A 87 -15.09 3.40 -9.23
C ARG A 87 -16.28 2.44 -9.31
N TRP A 88 -16.09 1.20 -8.87
CA TRP A 88 -17.13 0.18 -8.90
C TRP A 88 -18.09 0.25 -7.72
N GLU A 89 -17.56 0.33 -6.52
CA GLU A 89 -18.34 0.21 -5.28
C GLU A 89 -18.70 1.58 -4.66
N ARG A 90 -18.09 2.67 -5.13
CA ARG A 90 -18.26 4.04 -4.64
C ARG A 90 -17.98 4.18 -3.14
N ALA A 91 -17.17 3.31 -2.56
CA ALA A 91 -16.75 3.37 -1.18
C ALA A 91 -15.51 4.28 -1.04
N SER A 92 -15.67 5.41 -0.35
CA SER A 92 -14.61 6.44 -0.20
C SER A 92 -13.37 5.94 0.54
N VAL A 93 -13.48 4.87 1.34
CA VAL A 93 -12.34 4.22 2.00
C VAL A 93 -11.28 3.71 1.01
N TYR A 94 -11.70 3.21 -0.16
CA TYR A 94 -10.76 2.81 -1.20
C TYR A 94 -10.06 4.01 -1.84
N LEU A 95 -10.77 5.13 -2.01
CA LEU A 95 -10.18 6.34 -2.56
C LEU A 95 -9.15 6.95 -1.60
N ALA A 96 -9.42 6.94 -0.29
CA ALA A 96 -8.48 7.41 0.71
C ALA A 96 -7.18 6.61 0.70
N ASN A 97 -7.26 5.27 0.63
CA ASN A 97 -6.07 4.42 0.51
C ASN A 97 -5.41 4.54 -0.87
N ALA A 98 -6.17 4.64 -1.97
CA ALA A 98 -5.60 4.87 -3.30
C ALA A 98 -4.77 6.15 -3.36
N ALA A 99 -5.25 7.23 -2.73
CA ALA A 99 -4.53 8.49 -2.66
C ALA A 99 -3.22 8.36 -1.86
N LEU A 100 -3.22 7.61 -0.74
CA LEU A 100 -1.99 7.35 0.01
C LEU A 100 -0.97 6.55 -0.81
N PHE A 101 -1.38 5.42 -1.40
CA PHE A 101 -0.46 4.61 -2.20
C PHE A 101 0.07 5.35 -3.43
N LEU A 102 -0.74 6.22 -4.04
CA LEU A 102 -0.26 7.10 -5.11
C LEU A 102 0.75 8.14 -4.57
N TRP A 103 0.49 8.69 -3.37
CA TRP A 103 1.45 9.57 -2.70
C TRP A 103 2.77 8.84 -2.45
N LEU A 104 2.75 7.64 -1.85
CA LEU A 104 3.96 6.85 -1.60
C LEU A 104 4.74 6.58 -2.90
N THR A 105 4.04 6.26 -3.99
CA THR A 105 4.69 6.09 -5.32
C THR A 105 5.39 7.38 -5.77
N LEU A 106 4.73 8.53 -5.64
CA LEU A 106 5.28 9.81 -6.06
C LEU A 106 6.42 10.26 -5.15
N ASP A 107 6.24 10.10 -3.85
CA ASP A 107 7.22 10.49 -2.84
C ASP A 107 8.54 9.75 -3.08
N ASN A 108 8.51 8.43 -3.15
CA ASN A 108 9.70 7.64 -3.40
C ASN A 108 10.30 7.91 -4.79
N SER A 109 9.47 8.09 -5.85
CA SER A 109 10.00 8.26 -7.22
C SER A 109 10.64 9.60 -7.52
N ILE A 110 10.29 10.65 -6.79
CA ILE A 110 10.82 12.02 -6.97
C ILE A 110 11.39 12.61 -5.68
N GLU A 111 11.61 11.79 -4.65
CA GLU A 111 12.30 12.15 -3.38
C GLU A 111 11.67 13.38 -2.70
N ILE A 112 10.33 13.41 -2.57
CA ILE A 112 9.64 14.60 -2.02
C ILE A 112 10.05 14.82 -0.57
N HIS A 113 10.09 13.74 0.25
CA HIS A 113 10.43 13.83 1.66
C HIS A 113 11.87 14.32 1.87
N GLU A 114 12.84 13.82 1.10
CA GLU A 114 14.24 14.25 1.19
C GLU A 114 14.42 15.72 0.81
N ARG A 115 13.81 16.13 -0.32
CA ARG A 115 13.83 17.53 -0.75
C ARG A 115 13.18 18.46 0.27
N PHE A 116 12.11 17.99 0.92
CA PHE A 116 11.46 18.72 2.01
C PHE A 116 12.37 18.77 3.24
N GLY A 117 13.03 17.66 3.62
CA GLY A 117 13.99 17.57 4.69
C GLY A 117 15.14 18.57 4.49
N HIS A 118 15.75 18.56 3.31
CA HIS A 118 16.81 19.52 2.97
C HIS A 118 16.35 20.98 3.00
N ALA A 119 15.13 21.28 2.55
CA ALA A 119 14.59 22.63 2.66
C ALA A 119 14.36 23.04 4.12
N PHE A 120 13.98 22.08 4.98
CA PHE A 120 13.77 22.29 6.40
C PHE A 120 15.09 22.55 7.14
N GLU A 121 16.16 21.87 6.76
CA GLU A 121 17.51 22.08 7.30
C GLU A 121 17.93 23.55 7.23
N ALA A 122 17.65 24.23 6.12
CA ALA A 122 17.97 25.64 5.94
C ALA A 122 17.27 26.57 6.96
N TRP A 123 16.09 26.20 7.46
CA TRP A 123 15.33 26.97 8.45
C TRP A 123 15.89 26.82 9.87
N PHE A 124 16.54 25.69 10.16
CA PHE A 124 17.07 25.36 11.48
C PHE A 124 18.59 25.40 11.56
N ALA A 125 19.24 25.92 10.53
CA ALA A 125 20.69 26.08 10.49
C ALA A 125 21.21 26.88 11.73
N GLY A 126 22.04 26.22 12.54
CA GLY A 126 22.60 26.78 13.74
C GLY A 126 21.80 26.60 15.04
N TRP A 127 20.67 25.90 15.00
CA TRP A 127 19.97 25.49 16.21
C TRP A 127 20.65 24.25 16.83
N PRO A 128 20.86 24.21 18.16
CA PRO A 128 21.47 23.05 18.83
C PRO A 128 20.42 21.94 18.98
N LEU A 129 20.10 21.26 17.90
CA LEU A 129 19.17 20.13 17.89
C LEU A 129 19.93 18.81 18.13
N ALA A 130 19.32 17.89 18.85
CA ALA A 130 19.89 16.56 19.11
C ALA A 130 19.73 15.61 17.91
N VAL A 131 18.84 15.94 16.96
CA VAL A 131 18.53 15.20 15.74
C VAL A 131 18.84 16.11 14.55
N ALA A 132 19.27 15.57 13.44
CA ALA A 132 19.56 16.36 12.25
C ALA A 132 18.29 17.10 11.76
N PRO A 133 18.38 18.37 11.35
CA PRO A 133 17.19 19.13 10.95
C PRO A 133 16.46 18.55 9.74
N ASN A 134 17.17 17.89 8.81
CA ASN A 134 16.56 17.19 7.67
C ASN A 134 15.63 16.06 8.13
N ASP A 135 16.07 15.23 9.10
CA ASP A 135 15.28 14.11 9.64
C ASP A 135 13.99 14.62 10.30
N ILE A 136 14.07 15.77 11.00
CA ILE A 136 12.88 16.44 11.57
C ILE A 136 11.94 16.90 10.45
N GLY A 137 12.50 17.43 9.37
CA GLY A 137 11.74 17.84 8.19
C GLY A 137 11.00 16.68 7.56
N GLU A 138 11.68 15.59 7.29
CA GLU A 138 11.11 14.36 6.72
C GLU A 138 10.02 13.76 7.63
N ALA A 139 10.33 13.57 8.91
CA ALA A 139 9.36 13.08 9.88
C ALA A 139 8.11 13.98 9.97
N SER A 140 8.28 15.32 9.89
CA SER A 140 7.16 16.25 9.91
C SER A 140 6.25 16.12 8.69
N LEU A 141 6.83 15.87 7.51
CA LEU A 141 6.07 15.61 6.28
C LEU A 141 5.29 14.29 6.37
N PHE A 142 5.95 13.21 6.81
CA PHE A 142 5.27 11.92 7.02
C PHE A 142 4.14 12.01 8.03
N LEU A 143 4.33 12.72 9.15
CA LEU A 143 3.29 12.96 10.13
C LEU A 143 2.12 13.77 9.55
N ALA A 144 2.40 14.78 8.73
CA ALA A 144 1.37 15.60 8.10
C ALA A 144 0.55 14.78 7.09
N ILE A 145 1.21 14.04 6.20
CA ILE A 145 0.55 13.19 5.19
C ILE A 145 -0.18 12.03 5.85
N GLY A 146 0.47 11.33 6.78
CA GLY A 146 -0.15 10.24 7.55
C GLY A 146 -1.36 10.72 8.34
N GLY A 147 -1.25 11.89 9.01
CA GLY A 147 -2.36 12.50 9.73
C GLY A 147 -3.52 12.88 8.82
N PHE A 148 -3.24 13.47 7.65
CA PHE A 148 -4.25 13.78 6.64
C PHE A 148 -4.95 12.52 6.13
N TRP A 149 -4.18 11.49 5.79
CA TRP A 149 -4.73 10.21 5.35
C TRP A 149 -5.57 9.53 6.43
N LEU A 150 -5.09 9.46 7.68
CA LEU A 150 -5.85 8.91 8.80
C LEU A 150 -7.16 9.67 9.03
N GLY A 151 -7.14 11.00 8.90
CA GLY A 151 -8.34 11.84 8.97
C GLY A 151 -9.33 11.52 7.83
N ALA A 152 -8.84 11.42 6.60
CA ALA A 152 -9.65 11.06 5.43
C ALA A 152 -10.22 9.63 5.56
N LEU A 153 -9.41 8.68 6.02
CA LEU A 153 -9.82 7.31 6.27
C LEU A 153 -10.89 7.24 7.37
N TRP A 154 -10.67 7.93 8.49
CA TRP A 154 -11.64 8.02 9.59
C TRP A 154 -13.00 8.58 9.14
N LEU A 155 -12.99 9.68 8.39
CA LEU A 155 -14.21 10.26 7.85
C LEU A 155 -14.92 9.30 6.88
N SER A 156 -14.16 8.61 6.05
CA SER A 156 -14.66 7.62 5.09
C SER A 156 -15.27 6.40 5.77
N LEU A 157 -14.67 5.93 6.87
CA LEU A 157 -15.16 4.78 7.65
C LEU A 157 -16.52 5.03 8.28
N ARG A 158 -16.87 6.29 8.61
CA ARG A 158 -18.18 6.63 9.21
C ARG A 158 -19.36 6.31 8.29
N GLY A 159 -19.16 6.40 6.98
CA GLY A 159 -20.19 6.11 5.97
C GLY A 159 -20.01 4.79 5.22
N ALA A 160 -18.94 4.05 5.51
CA ALA A 160 -18.62 2.84 4.79
C ALA A 160 -19.50 1.65 5.18
N ARG A 161 -19.79 0.79 4.20
CA ARG A 161 -20.32 -0.55 4.48
C ARG A 161 -19.26 -1.36 5.21
N LEU A 162 -19.68 -2.39 5.95
CA LEU A 162 -18.82 -3.19 6.82
C LEU A 162 -17.64 -3.80 6.04
N ARG A 163 -17.89 -4.44 4.90
CA ARG A 163 -16.87 -5.13 4.12
C ARG A 163 -15.81 -4.18 3.54
N PRO A 164 -16.15 -3.10 2.80
CA PRO A 164 -15.15 -2.11 2.38
C PRO A 164 -14.34 -1.50 3.53
N ALA A 165 -14.96 -1.31 4.70
CA ALA A 165 -14.27 -0.81 5.88
C ALA A 165 -13.19 -1.80 6.35
N ILE A 166 -13.52 -3.10 6.44
CA ILE A 166 -12.58 -4.14 6.85
C ILE A 166 -11.44 -4.29 5.83
N GLU A 167 -11.77 -4.37 4.53
CA GLU A 167 -10.79 -4.48 3.45
C GLU A 167 -9.80 -3.30 3.49
N SER A 168 -10.30 -2.09 3.74
CA SER A 168 -9.50 -0.88 3.89
C SER A 168 -8.62 -0.91 5.14
N LEU A 169 -9.14 -1.41 6.28
CA LEU A 169 -8.37 -1.51 7.53
C LEU A 169 -7.25 -2.57 7.44
N ILE A 170 -7.45 -3.65 6.68
CA ILE A 170 -6.38 -4.63 6.43
C ILE A 170 -5.22 -3.97 5.67
N LEU A 171 -5.51 -3.19 4.62
CA LEU A 171 -4.48 -2.45 3.89
C LEU A 171 -3.81 -1.37 4.75
N ALA A 172 -4.61 -0.67 5.58
CA ALA A 172 -4.06 0.28 6.55
C ALA A 172 -3.11 -0.40 7.56
N GLY A 173 -3.39 -1.66 7.92
CA GLY A 173 -2.48 -2.48 8.73
C GLY A 173 -1.15 -2.77 8.04
N CYS A 174 -1.15 -3.01 6.71
CA CYS A 174 0.08 -3.17 5.94
C CYS A 174 0.89 -1.86 5.92
N VAL A 175 0.22 -0.71 5.70
CA VAL A 175 0.86 0.61 5.74
C VAL A 175 1.45 0.89 7.13
N ALA A 176 0.71 0.59 8.20
CA ALA A 176 1.22 0.74 9.56
C ALA A 176 2.44 -0.16 9.83
N GLY A 177 2.47 -1.36 9.24
CA GLY A 177 3.62 -2.25 9.28
C GLY A 177 4.84 -1.67 8.55
N ALA A 178 4.66 -1.14 7.34
CA ALA A 178 5.73 -0.45 6.60
C ALA A 178 6.26 0.76 7.39
N ALA A 179 5.36 1.64 7.88
CA ALA A 179 5.74 2.78 8.69
C ALA A 179 6.43 2.40 10.02
N PHE A 180 6.14 1.21 10.57
CA PHE A 180 6.87 0.72 11.74
C PHE A 180 8.35 0.45 11.41
N PHE A 181 8.62 -0.18 10.28
CA PHE A 181 10.00 -0.44 9.87
C PHE A 181 10.70 0.85 9.45
N GLY A 182 10.17 1.61 8.51
CA GLY A 182 10.79 2.82 7.98
C GLY A 182 10.80 4.04 8.94
N VAL A 183 10.13 3.99 10.11
CA VAL A 183 10.17 5.11 11.07
C VAL A 183 10.64 4.66 12.45
N VAL A 184 10.07 3.56 12.99
CA VAL A 184 10.38 3.16 14.38
C VAL A 184 11.72 2.43 14.44
N VAL A 185 11.99 1.56 13.46
CA VAL A 185 13.27 0.83 13.41
C VAL A 185 14.40 1.80 13.06
N ASP A 186 14.21 2.67 12.05
CA ASP A 186 15.15 3.74 11.71
C ASP A 186 15.54 4.61 12.93
N MET A 187 14.56 5.06 13.69
CA MET A 187 14.83 5.85 14.91
C MET A 187 15.65 5.08 15.96
N MET A 188 15.62 3.75 15.98
CA MET A 188 16.42 2.96 16.91
C MET A 188 17.91 2.99 16.55
N VAL A 189 18.25 3.11 15.26
CA VAL A 189 19.65 3.23 14.79
C VAL A 189 20.29 4.52 15.31
N VAL A 190 19.53 5.58 15.43
CA VAL A 190 20.03 6.92 15.85
C VAL A 190 20.38 6.96 17.34
N TRP A 191 19.85 6.05 18.18
CA TRP A 191 19.98 6.10 19.63
C TRP A 191 20.95 5.02 20.15
N GLY A 192 22.23 5.34 20.22
CA GLY A 192 23.21 4.50 20.90
C GLY A 192 24.60 4.54 20.28
N GLU A 193 25.56 3.80 20.89
CA GLU A 193 26.85 3.51 20.27
C GLU A 193 26.71 2.22 19.46
N HIS A 194 26.67 2.33 18.14
CA HIS A 194 26.52 1.21 17.22
C HIS A 194 27.88 0.84 16.59
N THR A 195 28.16 -0.46 16.50
CA THR A 195 29.24 -0.95 15.65
C THR A 195 28.78 -0.96 14.18
N GLN A 196 29.71 -0.91 13.23
CA GLN A 196 29.36 -1.00 11.81
C GLN A 196 28.43 -2.20 11.51
N ALA A 197 28.72 -3.36 12.09
CA ALA A 197 27.90 -4.55 11.92
C ALA A 197 26.46 -4.40 12.45
N MET A 198 26.26 -3.63 13.51
CA MET A 198 24.90 -3.35 14.02
C MET A 198 24.15 -2.42 13.07
N ILE A 199 24.82 -1.39 12.57
CA ILE A 199 24.22 -0.45 11.59
C ILE A 199 23.75 -1.22 10.36
N GLU A 200 24.62 -2.06 9.75
CA GLU A 200 24.26 -2.84 8.57
C GLU A 200 23.08 -3.80 8.81
N VAL A 201 23.00 -4.41 9.99
CA VAL A 201 21.89 -5.31 10.34
C VAL A 201 20.61 -4.53 10.58
N GLU A 202 20.68 -3.39 11.24
CA GLU A 202 19.53 -2.53 11.53
C GLU A 202 18.95 -1.97 10.23
N THR A 203 19.78 -1.43 9.34
CA THR A 203 19.37 -0.94 8.01
C THR A 203 18.75 -2.07 7.18
N PHE A 204 19.36 -3.27 7.18
CA PHE A 204 18.75 -4.43 6.50
C PHE A 204 17.35 -4.78 7.05
N ILE A 205 17.16 -4.70 8.38
CA ILE A 205 15.85 -4.99 9.00
C ILE A 205 14.82 -3.91 8.65
N GLU A 206 15.24 -2.66 8.62
CA GLU A 206 14.43 -1.51 8.25
C GLU A 206 13.95 -1.64 6.80
N ASP A 207 14.88 -1.61 5.85
CA ASP A 207 14.60 -1.65 4.41
C ASP A 207 13.88 -2.94 4.00
N GLY A 208 14.38 -4.08 4.47
CA GLY A 208 13.78 -5.39 4.21
C GLY A 208 12.38 -5.55 4.80
N GLY A 209 12.14 -4.95 5.97
CA GLY A 209 10.84 -4.94 6.63
C GLY A 209 9.82 -4.09 5.89
N GLU A 210 10.20 -2.88 5.47
CA GLU A 210 9.36 -2.00 4.67
C GLU A 210 9.01 -2.64 3.32
N PHE A 211 10.01 -3.09 2.59
CA PHE A 211 9.85 -3.80 1.33
C PHE A 211 8.92 -5.01 1.45
N ALA A 212 9.08 -5.83 2.51
CA ALA A 212 8.21 -6.98 2.76
C ALA A 212 6.75 -6.55 2.99
N MET A 213 6.50 -5.46 3.73
CA MET A 213 5.16 -4.96 3.97
C MET A 213 4.51 -4.37 2.71
N ILE A 214 5.28 -3.74 1.82
CA ILE A 214 4.80 -3.29 0.50
C ILE A 214 4.43 -4.50 -0.37
N CYS A 215 5.25 -5.55 -0.39
CA CYS A 215 4.92 -6.80 -1.08
C CYS A 215 3.62 -7.43 -0.54
N VAL A 216 3.44 -7.46 0.78
CA VAL A 216 2.21 -7.97 1.41
C VAL A 216 1.01 -7.10 1.04
N ALA A 217 1.13 -5.78 1.09
CA ALA A 217 0.06 -4.86 0.70
C ALA A 217 -0.39 -5.09 -0.76
N PHE A 218 0.55 -5.29 -1.68
CA PHE A 218 0.26 -5.61 -3.06
C PHE A 218 -0.49 -6.95 -3.20
N LEU A 219 -0.01 -8.02 -2.56
CA LEU A 219 -0.66 -9.34 -2.60
C LEU A 219 -2.07 -9.30 -2.04
N VAL A 220 -2.28 -8.58 -0.94
CA VAL A 220 -3.60 -8.34 -0.35
C VAL A 220 -4.49 -7.57 -1.33
N ALA A 221 -3.98 -6.48 -1.91
CA ALA A 221 -4.74 -5.66 -2.86
C ALA A 221 -5.18 -6.46 -4.10
N VAL A 222 -4.31 -7.33 -4.64
CA VAL A 222 -4.64 -8.24 -5.75
C VAL A 222 -5.81 -9.17 -5.39
N ALA A 223 -5.81 -9.75 -4.19
CA ALA A 223 -6.88 -10.63 -3.74
C ALA A 223 -8.21 -9.87 -3.55
N LEU A 224 -8.16 -8.71 -2.92
CA LEU A 224 -9.34 -7.86 -2.71
C LEU A 224 -9.92 -7.35 -4.03
N PHE A 225 -9.06 -6.95 -4.95
CA PHE A 225 -9.46 -6.49 -6.28
C PHE A 225 -10.15 -7.61 -7.08
N ASP A 226 -9.63 -8.83 -7.06
CA ASP A 226 -10.24 -9.98 -7.73
C ASP A 226 -11.62 -10.31 -7.13
N SER A 227 -11.74 -10.29 -5.80
CA SER A 227 -13.02 -10.43 -5.10
C SER A 227 -14.03 -9.34 -5.51
N ALA A 228 -13.62 -8.08 -5.56
CA ALA A 228 -14.48 -6.97 -5.97
C ALA A 228 -14.93 -7.12 -7.43
N ARG A 229 -14.03 -7.54 -8.31
CA ARG A 229 -14.35 -7.81 -9.72
C ARG A 229 -15.39 -8.94 -9.87
N GLN A 230 -15.25 -10.01 -9.09
CA GLN A 230 -16.20 -11.13 -9.10
C GLN A 230 -17.58 -10.69 -8.59
N ARG A 231 -17.64 -9.91 -7.50
CA ARG A 231 -18.90 -9.33 -6.98
C ARG A 231 -19.60 -8.48 -8.05
N ARG A 232 -18.84 -7.65 -8.75
CA ARG A 232 -19.38 -6.82 -9.82
C ARG A 232 -19.96 -7.66 -10.97
N ALA A 233 -19.23 -8.66 -11.45
CA ALA A 233 -19.70 -9.55 -12.52
C ALA A 233 -20.98 -10.28 -12.15
N GLN A 234 -21.16 -10.69 -10.89
CA GLN A 234 -22.40 -11.30 -10.41
C GLN A 234 -23.59 -10.32 -10.51
N ILE A 235 -23.41 -9.05 -10.09
CA ILE A 235 -24.47 -8.03 -10.17
C ILE A 235 -24.90 -7.79 -11.63
N GLU A 236 -23.93 -7.68 -12.55
CA GLU A 236 -24.19 -7.48 -13.98
C GLU A 236 -24.97 -8.65 -14.60
N ASN A 237 -24.65 -9.90 -14.21
CA ASN A 237 -25.33 -11.10 -14.70
C ASN A 237 -26.77 -11.25 -14.17
N PHE A 238 -27.10 -10.69 -12.99
CA PHE A 238 -28.45 -10.71 -12.43
C PHE A 238 -29.34 -9.54 -12.90
N SER A 239 -28.82 -8.57 -13.63
CA SER A 239 -29.56 -7.39 -14.12
C SER A 239 -30.16 -7.46 -15.55
N PRO A 240 -30.11 -8.54 -16.35
CA PRO A 240 -30.43 -8.46 -17.79
C PRO A 240 -31.90 -8.68 -18.18
N ILE A 241 -32.89 -8.69 -17.28
CA ILE A 241 -34.25 -9.07 -17.68
C ILE A 241 -35.29 -7.99 -17.34
N SER A 242 -35.14 -6.77 -17.79
CA SER A 242 -36.26 -5.82 -17.68
C SER A 242 -36.52 -4.86 -18.86
N SER A 243 -35.72 -4.93 -19.93
CA SER A 243 -35.88 -3.96 -21.04
C SER A 243 -36.35 -4.51 -22.38
N SER A 244 -36.45 -5.85 -22.57
CA SER A 244 -36.91 -6.41 -23.85
C SER A 244 -38.41 -6.79 -23.91
N ASP A 245 -39.04 -6.99 -22.77
CA ASP A 245 -40.46 -7.45 -22.78
C ASP A 245 -41.50 -6.30 -22.83
N SER A 246 -41.11 -5.07 -22.61
CA SER A 246 -42.03 -3.94 -22.63
C SER A 246 -42.32 -3.35 -24.03
N VAL A 247 -41.50 -3.69 -25.02
CA VAL A 247 -41.67 -3.16 -26.40
C VAL A 247 -42.57 -4.03 -27.24
N HIS A 248 -42.66 -5.33 -26.96
CA HIS A 248 -43.45 -6.26 -27.78
C HIS A 248 -44.97 -6.24 -27.43
N ASN A 249 -45.34 -5.77 -26.23
CA ASN A 249 -46.78 -5.81 -25.78
C ASN A 249 -47.57 -4.56 -26.10
N ARG A 250 -46.96 -3.51 -26.71
CA ARG A 250 -47.69 -2.29 -27.17
C ARG A 250 -48.21 -2.35 -28.59
N SER A 251 -47.74 -3.28 -29.41
CA SER A 251 -48.17 -3.43 -30.79
C SER A 251 -49.40 -4.34 -30.99
N ALA A 252 -49.86 -5.02 -29.98
CA ALA A 252 -50.98 -5.96 -30.06
C ALA A 252 -52.37 -5.37 -29.70
N LEU A 253 -52.41 -4.12 -29.20
CA LEU A 253 -53.67 -3.49 -28.73
C LEU A 253 -54.20 -2.38 -29.63
N SER A 254 -53.62 -2.14 -30.81
CA SER A 254 -54.07 -1.06 -31.71
C SER A 254 -54.78 -1.54 -32.99
N GLY A 255 -55.24 -2.77 -33.03
CA GLY A 255 -55.84 -3.39 -34.24
C GLY A 255 -57.22 -3.99 -34.05
N SER A 256 -58.21 -3.26 -33.42
CA SER A 256 -59.59 -3.70 -33.41
C SER A 256 -60.55 -2.50 -33.19
N SER A 257 -60.81 -1.73 -34.25
CA SER A 257 -62.02 -0.95 -34.40
C SER A 257 -62.18 -0.49 -35.86
N ALA A 258 -62.89 -1.29 -36.63
CA ALA A 258 -63.61 -0.94 -37.82
C ALA A 258 -64.85 -1.82 -37.95
#